data_4d68a283173c3a577ab0f270a85039ea
#
_entry.id   4d68a283173c3a577ab0f270a85039ea
#
_cell.length_a   1.000
_cell.length_b   1.000
_cell.length_c   1.000
_cell.angle_alpha   90.00
_cell.angle_beta   90.00
_cell.angle_gamma   90.00
#
_symmetry.space_group_name_H-M   'P 1'
#
loop_
_entity.id
_entity.type
_entity.pdbx_description
1 polymer ?
#
loop_
_entity_poly.entity_id
_entity_poly.type
_entity_poly.pdbx_seq_one_letter_code
_entity_poly.pdbx_strand_id
1 'polypeptide(L)'
;MGETVLGNRYEIIQKIGDGGMAFVYKAKDILLNRIVAVKVLRPEFVDDDEFLGKFKREAEAVASLSHPNIVNVYDVGEDGKVHYIVMEYIDGQNLKEIIKNEGTLDEYTALDITKQIARALSAAHKKGIIHRDIKPHNILISNEGRVVKVADFGIAKAVSNSTMTNVGSIIGSVHYFSPEQAKGKFVSNNA
;
A
#
# COMPACT_ATOMS: atom_id res chain seq x y z
N MET A 1 -27.43 3.26 -10.44
CA MET A 1 -26.42 3.94 -9.60
C MET A 1 -25.50 4.63 -10.58
N GLY A 2 -25.29 5.96 -10.46
CA GLY A 2 -24.41 6.68 -11.39
C GLY A 2 -22.98 6.17 -11.25
N GLU A 3 -22.29 6.02 -12.36
CA GLU A 3 -20.87 5.67 -12.42
C GLU A 3 -20.07 6.79 -11.72
N THR A 4 -19.34 6.47 -10.67
CA THR A 4 -18.47 7.45 -9.99
C THR A 4 -17.16 7.52 -10.75
N VAL A 5 -16.86 8.68 -11.35
CA VAL A 5 -15.61 8.94 -12.07
C VAL A 5 -14.81 9.97 -11.29
N LEU A 6 -13.64 9.61 -10.79
CA LEU A 6 -12.72 10.51 -10.09
C LEU A 6 -11.81 11.23 -11.10
N GLY A 7 -11.66 12.54 -10.91
CA GLY A 7 -10.80 13.39 -11.74
C GLY A 7 -11.15 13.34 -13.23
N ASN A 8 -12.41 13.10 -13.59
CA ASN A 8 -12.88 12.89 -14.96
C ASN A 8 -12.10 11.81 -15.75
N ARG A 9 -11.44 10.86 -15.04
CA ARG A 9 -10.56 9.89 -15.67
C ARG A 9 -10.67 8.48 -15.10
N TYR A 10 -10.91 8.32 -13.81
CA TYR A 10 -10.88 7.02 -13.15
C TYR A 10 -12.30 6.56 -12.79
N GLU A 11 -12.87 5.72 -13.63
CA GLU A 11 -14.18 5.12 -13.45
C GLU A 11 -14.11 4.01 -12.39
N ILE A 12 -14.78 4.19 -11.26
CA ILE A 12 -14.82 3.24 -10.16
C ILE A 12 -15.68 2.04 -10.51
N ILE A 13 -15.08 0.84 -10.47
CA ILE A 13 -15.76 -0.42 -10.77
C ILE A 13 -16.27 -1.07 -9.49
N GLN A 14 -15.37 -1.31 -8.53
CA GLN A 14 -15.73 -1.96 -7.26
C GLN A 14 -14.73 -1.64 -6.14
N LYS A 15 -15.18 -1.69 -4.91
CA LYS A 15 -14.30 -1.63 -3.73
C LYS A 15 -13.60 -2.98 -3.55
N ILE A 16 -12.26 -2.97 -3.43
CA ILE A 16 -11.42 -4.16 -3.27
C ILE A 16 -10.64 -4.16 -1.95
N GLY A 17 -10.64 -3.06 -1.20
CA GLY A 17 -9.96 -2.96 0.09
C GLY A 17 -10.62 -1.95 1.02
N ASP A 18 -10.54 -2.23 2.33
CA ASP A 18 -11.06 -1.40 3.41
C ASP A 18 -10.00 -1.27 4.50
N GLY A 19 -9.08 -0.33 4.31
CA GLY A 19 -8.04 -0.02 5.28
C GLY A 19 -8.45 1.04 6.30
N GLY A 20 -7.71 1.16 7.40
CA GLY A 20 -8.00 2.13 8.45
C GLY A 20 -8.01 3.59 8.00
N MET A 21 -7.21 3.95 6.98
CA MET A 21 -7.05 5.35 6.53
C MET A 21 -7.56 5.60 5.12
N ALA A 22 -7.76 4.56 4.33
CA ALA A 22 -8.18 4.68 2.94
C ALA A 22 -8.99 3.48 2.50
N PHE A 23 -9.86 3.72 1.53
CA PHE A 23 -10.52 2.68 0.74
C PHE A 23 -9.67 2.40 -0.50
N VAL A 24 -9.68 1.16 -0.98
CA VAL A 24 -9.06 0.80 -2.26
C VAL A 24 -10.13 0.32 -3.22
N TYR A 25 -10.13 0.87 -4.42
CA TYR A 25 -11.07 0.53 -5.47
C TYR A 25 -10.33 0.00 -6.69
N LYS A 26 -10.92 -1.00 -7.35
CA LYS A 26 -10.63 -1.33 -8.74
C LYS A 26 -11.30 -0.29 -9.62
N ALA A 27 -10.58 0.30 -10.54
CA ALA A 27 -11.10 1.33 -11.44
C ALA A 27 -10.56 1.14 -12.86
N LYS A 28 -11.20 1.80 -13.82
CA LYS A 28 -10.74 1.90 -15.20
C LYS A 28 -10.17 3.30 -15.44
N ASP A 29 -8.93 3.39 -15.84
CA ASP A 29 -8.36 4.59 -16.45
C ASP A 29 -8.91 4.70 -17.87
N ILE A 30 -9.92 5.54 -18.06
CA ILE A 30 -10.62 5.68 -19.37
C ILE A 30 -9.74 6.31 -20.44
N LEU A 31 -8.74 7.12 -20.03
CA LEU A 31 -7.80 7.76 -20.95
C LEU A 31 -6.83 6.74 -21.57
N LEU A 32 -6.26 5.85 -20.73
CA LEU A 32 -5.28 4.85 -21.15
C LEU A 32 -5.91 3.46 -21.38
N ASN A 33 -7.23 3.33 -21.19
CA ASN A 33 -8.01 2.09 -21.35
C ASN A 33 -7.37 0.89 -20.61
N ARG A 34 -7.02 1.08 -19.34
CA ARG A 34 -6.42 0.04 -18.49
C ARG A 34 -7.07 -0.03 -17.14
N ILE A 35 -6.96 -1.19 -16.48
CA ILE A 35 -7.40 -1.36 -15.09
C ILE A 35 -6.32 -0.85 -14.15
N VAL A 36 -6.74 -0.13 -13.10
CA VAL A 36 -5.89 0.45 -12.06
C VAL A 36 -6.50 0.20 -10.67
N ALA A 37 -5.70 0.29 -9.64
CA ALA A 37 -6.17 0.41 -8.27
C ALA A 37 -6.16 1.89 -7.86
N VAL A 38 -7.23 2.34 -7.22
CA VAL A 38 -7.35 3.72 -6.72
C VAL A 38 -7.52 3.69 -5.21
N LYS A 39 -6.55 4.23 -4.49
CA LYS A 39 -6.55 4.35 -3.04
C LYS A 39 -7.11 5.73 -2.69
N VAL A 40 -8.29 5.77 -2.08
CA VAL A 40 -9.02 6.98 -1.73
C VAL A 40 -8.92 7.22 -0.24
N LEU A 41 -8.44 8.39 0.15
CA LEU A 41 -8.33 8.80 1.56
C LEU A 41 -9.72 8.90 2.18
N ARG A 42 -9.87 8.41 3.41
CA ARG A 42 -11.15 8.52 4.12
C ARG A 42 -11.44 9.99 4.50
N PRO A 43 -12.74 10.39 4.50
CA PRO A 43 -13.14 11.77 4.77
C PRO A 43 -12.63 12.32 6.11
N GLU A 44 -12.50 11.48 7.14
CA GLU A 44 -12.03 11.87 8.46
C GLU A 44 -10.56 12.35 8.51
N PHE A 45 -9.78 12.12 7.45
CA PHE A 45 -8.38 12.55 7.34
C PHE A 45 -8.16 13.69 6.36
N VAL A 46 -9.23 14.19 5.71
CA VAL A 46 -9.15 15.19 4.64
C VAL A 46 -8.90 16.59 5.17
N ASP A 47 -9.40 16.91 6.36
CA ASP A 47 -9.28 18.24 6.97
C ASP A 47 -7.97 18.40 7.81
N ASP A 48 -7.05 17.42 7.77
CA ASP A 48 -5.74 17.47 8.40
C ASP A 48 -4.65 17.77 7.36
N ASP A 49 -4.27 19.03 7.24
CA ASP A 49 -3.26 19.51 6.27
C ASP A 49 -1.90 18.85 6.44
N GLU A 50 -1.48 18.53 7.68
CA GLU A 50 -0.23 17.86 7.94
C GLU A 50 -0.27 16.43 7.43
N PHE A 51 -1.40 15.74 7.66
CA PHE A 51 -1.64 14.39 7.17
C PHE A 51 -1.67 14.35 5.63
N LEU A 52 -2.43 15.26 5.01
CA LEU A 52 -2.51 15.37 3.55
C LEU A 52 -1.15 15.64 2.92
N GLY A 53 -0.37 16.55 3.50
CA GLY A 53 0.97 16.85 3.03
C GLY A 53 1.92 15.65 3.12
N LYS A 54 1.80 14.82 4.16
CA LYS A 54 2.55 13.57 4.29
C LYS A 54 2.08 12.54 3.26
N PHE A 55 0.77 12.36 3.12
CA PHE A 55 0.18 11.43 2.17
C PHE A 55 0.65 11.69 0.72
N LYS A 56 0.61 12.95 0.27
CA LYS A 56 1.08 13.35 -1.07
C LYS A 56 2.59 13.10 -1.23
N ARG A 57 3.43 13.57 -0.29
CA ARG A 57 4.90 13.41 -0.36
C ARG A 57 5.36 11.97 -0.36
N GLU A 58 4.74 11.12 0.45
CA GLU A 58 5.08 9.69 0.47
C GLU A 58 4.68 8.99 -0.82
N ALA A 59 3.50 9.33 -1.38
CA ALA A 59 3.09 8.81 -2.67
C ALA A 59 4.04 9.22 -3.80
N GLU A 60 4.49 10.48 -3.82
CA GLU A 60 5.50 10.99 -4.77
C GLU A 60 6.84 10.26 -4.63
N ALA A 61 7.29 9.99 -3.39
CA ALA A 61 8.50 9.23 -3.14
C ALA A 61 8.42 7.81 -3.71
N VAL A 62 7.29 7.12 -3.45
CA VAL A 62 7.05 5.77 -4.00
C VAL A 62 6.89 5.79 -5.52
N ALA A 63 6.29 6.83 -6.09
CA ALA A 63 6.18 7.00 -7.53
C ALA A 63 7.56 7.06 -8.24
N SER A 64 8.61 7.44 -7.51
CA SER A 64 9.99 7.41 -8.01
C SER A 64 10.56 6.00 -8.12
N LEU A 65 9.94 4.98 -7.48
CA LEU A 65 10.37 3.59 -7.52
C LEU A 65 9.83 2.90 -8.78
N SER A 66 10.72 2.23 -9.51
CA SER A 66 10.35 1.32 -10.60
C SER A 66 11.08 0.01 -10.37
N HIS A 67 10.33 -1.03 -10.01
CA HIS A 67 10.88 -2.36 -9.74
C HIS A 67 9.80 -3.42 -9.96
N PRO A 68 10.10 -4.59 -10.54
CA PRO A 68 9.11 -5.63 -10.83
C PRO A 68 8.38 -6.14 -9.58
N ASN A 69 9.00 -6.05 -8.42
CA ASN A 69 8.42 -6.51 -7.14
C ASN A 69 7.88 -5.35 -6.26
N ILE A 70 7.64 -4.17 -6.82
CA ILE A 70 6.99 -3.04 -6.13
C ILE A 70 5.73 -2.67 -6.92
N VAL A 71 4.63 -2.38 -6.22
CA VAL A 71 3.44 -1.81 -6.85
C VAL A 71 3.75 -0.41 -7.34
N ASN A 72 3.59 -0.17 -8.65
CA ASN A 72 3.87 1.13 -9.24
C ASN A 72 2.78 2.14 -8.86
N VAL A 73 3.17 3.34 -8.49
CA VAL A 73 2.27 4.50 -8.37
C VAL A 73 2.27 5.21 -9.72
N TYR A 74 1.07 5.47 -10.25
CA TYR A 74 0.90 6.08 -11.57
C TYR A 74 0.52 7.55 -11.50
N ASP A 75 -0.27 7.93 -10.48
CA ASP A 75 -0.82 9.27 -10.37
C ASP A 75 -1.23 9.58 -8.92
N VAL A 76 -1.27 10.86 -8.58
CA VAL A 76 -1.80 11.38 -7.33
C VAL A 76 -2.73 12.53 -7.68
N GLY A 77 -3.97 12.48 -7.21
CA GLY A 77 -4.95 13.46 -7.58
C GLY A 77 -5.89 13.86 -6.46
N GLU A 78 -6.66 14.90 -6.77
CA GLU A 78 -7.77 15.34 -5.94
C GLU A 78 -8.99 15.69 -6.81
N ASP A 79 -10.18 15.42 -6.29
CA ASP A 79 -11.45 15.78 -6.89
C ASP A 79 -12.37 16.32 -5.79
N GLY A 80 -12.50 17.65 -5.76
CA GLY A 80 -13.10 18.37 -4.64
C GLY A 80 -12.36 18.07 -3.32
N LYS A 81 -13.05 17.44 -2.37
CA LYS A 81 -12.44 16.99 -1.11
C LYS A 81 -11.91 15.55 -1.13
N VAL A 82 -11.94 14.89 -2.27
CA VAL A 82 -11.50 13.48 -2.39
C VAL A 82 -10.06 13.45 -2.84
N HIS A 83 -9.14 12.99 -1.96
CA HIS A 83 -7.73 12.78 -2.29
C HIS A 83 -7.50 11.31 -2.60
N TYR A 84 -6.76 11.03 -3.69
CA TYR A 84 -6.56 9.67 -4.14
C TYR A 84 -5.16 9.44 -4.74
N ILE A 85 -4.73 8.19 -4.69
CA ILE A 85 -3.51 7.69 -5.33
C ILE A 85 -3.92 6.60 -6.32
N VAL A 86 -3.45 6.71 -7.56
CA VAL A 86 -3.66 5.72 -8.60
C VAL A 86 -2.43 4.84 -8.73
N MET A 87 -2.64 3.53 -8.71
CA MET A 87 -1.53 2.57 -8.70
C MET A 87 -1.84 1.35 -9.58
N GLU A 88 -0.83 0.56 -9.80
CA GLU A 88 -0.91 -0.73 -10.48
C GLU A 88 -1.96 -1.62 -9.81
N TYR A 89 -2.91 -2.12 -10.61
CA TYR A 89 -3.83 -3.15 -10.16
C TYR A 89 -3.16 -4.52 -10.28
N ILE A 90 -3.11 -5.27 -9.21
CA ILE A 90 -2.60 -6.64 -9.21
C ILE A 90 -3.79 -7.61 -9.17
N ASP A 91 -3.95 -8.36 -10.24
CA ASP A 91 -4.91 -9.46 -10.26
C ASP A 91 -4.32 -10.65 -9.51
N GLY A 92 -4.75 -10.80 -8.25
CA GLY A 92 -4.19 -11.79 -7.34
C GLY A 92 -4.71 -11.65 -5.92
N GLN A 93 -4.01 -12.26 -4.97
CA GLN A 93 -4.35 -12.27 -3.55
C GLN A 93 -3.19 -11.70 -2.72
N ASN A 94 -3.51 -11.19 -1.53
CA ASN A 94 -2.45 -10.88 -0.59
C ASN A 94 -1.96 -12.16 0.14
N LEU A 95 -0.72 -12.13 0.59
CA LEU A 95 -0.09 -13.28 1.26
C LEU A 95 -0.85 -13.71 2.53
N LYS A 96 -1.56 -12.80 3.21
CA LYS A 96 -2.39 -13.15 4.37
C LYS A 96 -3.56 -14.03 4.00
N GLU A 97 -4.22 -13.73 2.88
CA GLU A 97 -5.33 -14.54 2.34
C GLU A 97 -4.84 -15.92 1.92
N ILE A 98 -3.71 -15.99 1.22
CA ILE A 98 -3.10 -17.26 0.82
C ILE A 98 -2.79 -18.12 2.04
N ILE A 99 -2.10 -17.58 3.05
CA ILE A 99 -1.79 -18.32 4.29
C ILE A 99 -3.08 -18.76 5.01
N LYS A 100 -4.12 -17.93 5.00
CA LYS A 100 -5.41 -18.27 5.63
C LYS A 100 -6.11 -19.42 4.90
N ASN A 101 -6.04 -19.46 3.58
CA ASN A 101 -6.78 -20.42 2.74
C ASN A 101 -6.02 -21.73 2.55
N GLU A 102 -4.71 -21.66 2.38
CA GLU A 102 -3.85 -22.81 2.04
C GLU A 102 -3.07 -23.34 3.25
N GLY A 103 -2.99 -22.58 4.35
CA GLY A 103 -2.20 -22.94 5.52
C GLY A 103 -0.72 -22.57 5.35
N THR A 104 0.17 -23.48 5.76
CA THR A 104 1.62 -23.28 5.65
C THR A 104 2.09 -23.45 4.21
N LEU A 105 2.90 -22.49 3.75
CA LEU A 105 3.58 -22.60 2.47
C LEU A 105 4.71 -23.63 2.53
N ASP A 106 4.97 -24.29 1.41
CA ASP A 106 6.17 -25.12 1.28
C ASP A 106 7.44 -24.23 1.29
N GLU A 107 8.57 -24.85 1.61
CA GLU A 107 9.85 -24.18 1.79
C GLU A 107 10.30 -23.41 0.54
N TYR A 108 10.15 -24.01 -0.64
CA TYR A 108 10.58 -23.41 -1.90
C TYR A 108 9.75 -22.18 -2.24
N THR A 109 8.43 -22.26 -2.09
CA THR A 109 7.51 -21.14 -2.29
C THR A 109 7.80 -20.02 -1.30
N ALA A 110 7.97 -20.33 -0.01
CA ALA A 110 8.29 -19.33 1.01
C ALA A 110 9.63 -18.62 0.72
N LEU A 111 10.64 -19.37 0.30
CA LEU A 111 11.96 -18.83 -0.06
C LEU A 111 11.88 -17.93 -1.28
N ASP A 112 11.13 -18.32 -2.32
CA ASP A 112 10.98 -17.49 -3.53
C ASP A 112 10.26 -16.18 -3.23
N ILE A 113 9.15 -16.22 -2.49
CA ILE A 113 8.44 -15.01 -2.04
C ILE A 113 9.38 -14.10 -1.25
N THR A 114 10.13 -14.67 -0.29
CA THR A 114 11.08 -13.89 0.54
C THR A 114 12.16 -13.21 -0.30
N LYS A 115 12.73 -13.91 -1.30
CA LYS A 115 13.71 -13.34 -2.22
C LYS A 115 13.14 -12.16 -3.01
N GLN A 116 11.92 -12.28 -3.50
CA GLN A 116 11.26 -11.21 -4.26
C GLN A 116 11.00 -9.98 -3.38
N ILE A 117 10.53 -10.16 -2.13
CA ILE A 117 10.37 -9.10 -1.15
C ILE A 117 11.71 -8.42 -0.86
N ALA A 118 12.76 -9.19 -0.59
CA ALA A 118 14.09 -8.65 -0.29
C ALA A 118 14.65 -7.81 -1.44
N ARG A 119 14.42 -8.20 -2.70
CA ARG A 119 14.80 -7.41 -3.89
C ARG A 119 14.06 -6.08 -3.94
N ALA A 120 12.74 -6.09 -3.67
CA ALA A 120 11.93 -4.88 -3.61
C ALA A 120 12.44 -3.90 -2.55
N LEU A 121 12.66 -4.40 -1.33
CA LEU A 121 13.16 -3.58 -0.22
C LEU A 121 14.57 -3.05 -0.49
N SER A 122 15.47 -3.87 -1.04
CA SER A 122 16.80 -3.42 -1.44
C SER A 122 16.76 -2.28 -2.46
N ALA A 123 15.84 -2.34 -3.44
CA ALA A 123 15.66 -1.27 -4.43
C ALA A 123 15.14 0.02 -3.78
N ALA A 124 14.19 -0.06 -2.86
CA ALA A 124 13.67 1.07 -2.12
C ALA A 124 14.73 1.71 -1.20
N HIS A 125 15.47 0.88 -0.44
CA HIS A 125 16.51 1.33 0.48
C HIS A 125 17.65 2.07 -0.24
N LYS A 126 18.03 1.65 -1.45
CA LYS A 126 19.03 2.37 -2.28
C LYS A 126 18.60 3.81 -2.60
N LYS A 127 17.29 4.10 -2.57
CA LYS A 127 16.71 5.45 -2.75
C LYS A 127 16.35 6.13 -1.42
N GLY A 128 16.75 5.56 -0.28
CA GLY A 128 16.45 6.09 1.05
C GLY A 128 15.00 5.91 1.49
N ILE A 129 14.22 5.07 0.79
CA ILE A 129 12.81 4.83 1.10
C ILE A 129 12.69 3.57 1.95
N ILE A 130 12.14 3.71 3.15
CA ILE A 130 11.93 2.62 4.11
C ILE A 130 10.45 2.29 4.16
N HIS A 131 10.09 1.01 4.08
CA HIS A 131 8.68 0.58 4.01
C HIS A 131 7.90 0.76 5.32
N ARG A 132 8.49 0.45 6.46
CA ARG A 132 7.95 0.62 7.83
C ARG A 132 6.67 -0.19 8.18
N ASP A 133 6.08 -0.93 7.25
CA ASP A 133 4.87 -1.72 7.47
C ASP A 133 4.87 -3.04 6.68
N ILE A 134 6.00 -3.76 6.69
CA ILE A 134 6.06 -5.09 6.05
C ILE A 134 5.21 -6.06 6.86
N LYS A 135 4.19 -6.60 6.18
CA LYS A 135 3.27 -7.61 6.72
C LYS A 135 2.59 -8.36 5.58
N PRO A 136 2.07 -9.57 5.80
CA PRO A 136 1.46 -10.38 4.73
C PRO A 136 0.31 -9.68 3.97
N HIS A 137 -0.40 -8.74 4.59
CA HIS A 137 -1.44 -7.96 3.92
C HIS A 137 -0.89 -7.04 2.82
N ASN A 138 0.35 -6.55 2.97
CA ASN A 138 1.00 -5.63 2.04
C ASN A 138 1.86 -6.35 0.99
N ILE A 139 1.77 -7.68 0.93
CA ILE A 139 2.45 -8.51 -0.06
C ILE A 139 1.38 -9.09 -0.97
N LEU A 140 1.33 -8.63 -2.22
CA LEU A 140 0.40 -9.10 -3.23
C LEU A 140 1.10 -10.15 -4.10
N ILE A 141 0.40 -11.22 -4.46
CA ILE A 141 0.90 -12.27 -5.33
C ILE A 141 -0.03 -12.36 -6.53
N SER A 142 0.51 -12.07 -7.71
CA SER A 142 -0.23 -12.13 -8.96
C SER A 142 -0.65 -13.56 -9.30
N ASN A 143 -1.84 -13.72 -9.85
CA ASN A 143 -2.32 -14.98 -10.43
C ASN A 143 -1.47 -15.42 -11.62
N GLU A 144 -0.90 -14.46 -12.37
CA GLU A 144 0.02 -14.74 -13.48
C GLU A 144 1.47 -14.82 -12.99
N GLY A 145 2.08 -16.00 -13.11
CA GLY A 145 3.51 -16.22 -12.87
C GLY A 145 3.99 -16.08 -11.43
N ARG A 146 3.10 -15.99 -10.46
CA ARG A 146 3.41 -15.82 -9.02
C ARG A 146 4.38 -14.67 -8.74
N VAL A 147 4.22 -13.56 -9.46
CA VAL A 147 5.02 -12.35 -9.21
C VAL A 147 4.58 -11.73 -7.90
N VAL A 148 5.54 -11.53 -6.99
CA VAL A 148 5.32 -10.85 -5.72
C VAL A 148 5.45 -9.34 -5.91
N LYS A 149 4.50 -8.59 -5.39
CA LYS A 149 4.47 -7.13 -5.38
C LYS A 149 4.33 -6.60 -3.96
N VAL A 150 5.29 -5.80 -3.52
CA VAL A 150 5.22 -5.08 -2.24
C VAL A 150 4.38 -3.82 -2.45
N ALA A 151 3.32 -3.68 -1.65
CA ALA A 151 2.38 -2.56 -1.67
C ALA A 151 2.46 -1.75 -0.39
N ASP A 152 1.86 -0.56 -0.38
CA ASP A 152 1.67 0.29 0.82
C ASP A 152 2.96 0.62 1.58
N PHE A 153 3.95 1.18 0.87
CA PHE A 153 5.13 1.77 1.49
C PHE A 153 4.71 2.87 2.47
N GLY A 154 4.68 2.54 3.74
CA GLY A 154 4.57 3.40 4.93
C GLY A 154 3.75 4.69 4.90
N ILE A 155 2.94 4.89 3.87
CA ILE A 155 2.16 6.12 3.58
C ILE A 155 1.38 6.60 4.81
N ALA A 156 1.08 5.70 5.72
CA ALA A 156 0.22 5.96 6.86
C ALA A 156 0.93 6.04 8.21
N LYS A 157 2.14 5.51 8.35
CA LYS A 157 2.82 5.40 9.66
C LYS A 157 3.70 6.59 10.04
N ALA A 158 3.93 7.54 9.15
CA ALA A 158 4.59 8.81 9.52
C ALA A 158 3.76 9.66 10.50
N VAL A 159 2.49 9.34 10.70
CA VAL A 159 1.52 10.10 11.50
C VAL A 159 1.50 9.73 12.97
N SER A 160 1.99 8.55 13.35
CA SER A 160 1.77 8.03 14.71
C SER A 160 2.70 8.54 15.79
N ASN A 161 3.53 9.55 15.53
CA ASN A 161 4.35 10.16 16.59
C ASN A 161 3.60 11.20 17.44
N SER A 162 2.39 11.61 17.07
CA SER A 162 1.67 12.67 17.80
C SER A 162 0.31 12.29 18.41
N THR A 163 -0.32 11.15 18.04
CA THR A 163 -1.59 10.78 18.69
C THR A 163 -1.84 9.25 18.59
N MET A 164 -1.38 8.53 19.58
CA MET A 164 -1.78 7.14 19.85
C MET A 164 -3.20 7.10 20.42
N THR A 165 -4.24 7.34 19.63
CA THR A 165 -5.62 7.29 20.14
C THR A 165 -6.64 6.57 19.26
N ASN A 166 -6.23 5.67 18.38
CA ASN A 166 -7.19 4.74 17.79
C ASN A 166 -6.71 3.29 17.96
N VAL A 167 -7.06 2.71 19.09
CA VAL A 167 -6.65 1.37 19.56
C VAL A 167 -7.11 0.23 18.65
N GLY A 168 -8.12 0.43 17.81
CA GLY A 168 -8.74 -0.65 17.02
C GLY A 168 -7.95 -1.13 15.80
N SER A 169 -7.24 -0.25 15.09
CA SER A 169 -6.49 -0.61 13.87
C SER A 169 -5.01 -0.93 14.10
N ILE A 170 -4.48 -0.58 15.27
CA ILE A 170 -3.09 -0.83 15.67
C ILE A 170 -2.88 -2.30 16.05
N ILE A 171 -3.88 -2.97 16.61
CA ILE A 171 -3.75 -4.30 17.22
C ILE A 171 -3.24 -5.38 16.24
N GLY A 172 -3.61 -5.34 14.97
CA GLY A 172 -3.18 -6.34 13.99
C GLY A 172 -1.74 -6.17 13.46
N SER A 173 -1.21 -4.96 13.44
CA SER A 173 0.12 -4.65 12.88
C SER A 173 1.27 -4.80 13.89
N VAL A 174 0.99 -4.77 15.18
CA VAL A 174 2.01 -4.83 16.26
C VAL A 174 2.84 -6.11 16.20
N HIS A 175 2.25 -7.22 15.76
CA HIS A 175 2.94 -8.52 15.62
C HIS A 175 4.10 -8.51 14.61
N TYR A 176 4.16 -7.52 13.74
CA TYR A 176 5.18 -7.38 12.67
C TYR A 176 6.13 -6.21 12.93
N PHE A 177 6.04 -5.56 14.09
CA PHE A 177 6.91 -4.43 14.42
C PHE A 177 8.32 -4.90 14.69
N SER A 178 9.28 -4.16 14.15
CA SER A 178 10.67 -4.31 14.58
C SER A 178 10.84 -3.82 16.03
N PRO A 179 11.89 -4.28 16.74
CA PRO A 179 12.13 -3.86 18.12
C PRO A 179 12.24 -2.34 18.29
N GLU A 180 12.82 -1.63 17.32
CA GLU A 180 12.92 -0.17 17.31
C GLU A 180 11.57 0.50 17.11
N GLN A 181 10.69 -0.04 16.24
CA GLN A 181 9.32 0.45 16.08
C GLN A 181 8.52 0.27 17.38
N ALA A 182 8.63 -0.89 18.02
CA ALA A 182 7.94 -1.17 19.27
C ALA A 182 8.38 -0.24 20.42
N LYS A 183 9.63 0.25 20.37
CA LYS A 183 10.22 1.19 21.35
C LYS A 183 10.05 2.66 20.95
N GLY A 184 9.35 2.97 19.86
CA GLY A 184 9.20 4.34 19.36
C GLY A 184 10.51 5.00 18.92
N LYS A 185 11.53 4.20 18.56
CA LYS A 185 12.84 4.70 18.12
C LYS A 185 12.84 4.99 16.62
N PHE A 186 13.88 5.70 16.18
CA PHE A 186 14.09 5.94 14.75
C PHE A 186 14.24 4.62 13.99
N VAL A 187 13.51 4.51 12.87
CA VAL A 187 13.47 3.33 12.01
C VAL A 187 14.45 3.54 10.85
N SER A 188 15.40 2.64 10.71
CA SER A 188 16.39 2.62 9.64
C SER A 188 16.18 1.45 8.68
N ASN A 189 17.09 1.26 7.73
CA ASN A 189 17.05 0.16 6.75
C ASN A 189 17.12 -1.25 7.37
N ASN A 190 17.33 -1.34 8.67
CA ASN A 190 17.40 -2.61 9.40
C ASN A 190 16.07 -3.06 10.01
N ALA A 191 14.99 -2.29 9.79
CA ALA A 191 13.66 -2.54 10.33
C ALA A 191 12.69 -3.08 9.28
#